data_81235802c5233257d3719f53aec6874d
#
_entry.id   81235802c5233257d3719f53aec6874d
#
_cell.length_a   1.000
_cell.length_b   1.000
_cell.length_c   1.000
_cell.angle_alpha   90.00
_cell.angle_beta   90.00
_cell.angle_gamma   90.00
#
_symmetry.space_group_name_H-M   'P 1'
#
loop_
_entity.id
_entity.type
_entity.pdbx_description
1 polymer ?
#
loop_
_entity_poly.entity_id
_entity_poly.type
_entity_poly.pdbx_seq_one_letter_code
_entity_poly.pdbx_strand_id
1 'polypeptide(L)'
;MSEYRGEDGKRDMEQKQRLRQFCGTKKKKKPNNETLGHLYVFEKHKVIFCLVPKVASRQWIPLLGKYRSSQGYSPYGPRVKQFPAEKAQKMLQTFYKFMFVREPFQRLLSAYKDKYVHPRLGDKDPFITVFGRKIIRNFRQNPSQEALKSGYGVKFPEFIEYIINEGAQEDWHWANYEDVCGFCDIKYNYVGHYETLPEDAKYVLERANLTQFKFPSFRPSRTKDELLHYYSQIPKDWIKSLGKVYQSSFKIFGYPFPGPLENLLSSTS
;
A
#
# COMPACT_ATOMS: atom_id res chain seq x y z
N MET A 1 -29.13 15.93 -6.25
CA MET A 1 -27.79 16.18 -5.66
C MET A 1 -27.96 16.17 -4.14
N SER A 2 -27.88 15.01 -3.49
CA SER A 2 -27.91 14.93 -2.04
C SER A 2 -26.50 15.22 -1.53
N GLU A 3 -26.38 16.34 -0.84
CA GLU A 3 -25.16 16.81 -0.24
C GLU A 3 -24.57 15.79 0.73
N TYR A 4 -23.27 15.64 0.62
CA TYR A 4 -22.40 14.97 1.56
C TYR A 4 -22.55 15.52 2.98
N ARG A 5 -23.44 14.97 3.78
CA ARG A 5 -23.60 15.29 5.20
C ARG A 5 -23.30 14.06 6.08
N GLY A 6 -22.19 13.38 5.82
CA GLY A 6 -21.74 12.27 6.65
C GLY A 6 -20.24 12.42 6.98
N GLU A 7 -19.78 11.69 7.98
CA GLU A 7 -18.36 11.65 8.38
C GLU A 7 -17.43 11.31 7.21
N ASP A 8 -17.89 10.49 6.27
CA ASP A 8 -17.14 10.10 5.06
C ASP A 8 -16.85 11.26 4.12
N GLY A 9 -17.82 12.17 3.94
CA GLY A 9 -17.63 13.39 3.14
C GLY A 9 -16.66 14.37 3.78
N LYS A 10 -16.68 14.48 5.11
CA LYS A 10 -15.72 15.32 5.85
C LYS A 10 -14.30 14.77 5.73
N ARG A 11 -14.13 13.47 5.94
CA ARG A 11 -12.81 12.78 5.80
C ARG A 11 -12.25 12.96 4.39
N ASP A 12 -13.05 12.78 3.34
CA ASP A 12 -12.64 12.96 1.94
C ASP A 12 -12.19 14.41 1.66
N MET A 13 -12.93 15.41 2.16
CA MET A 13 -12.53 16.81 2.00
C MET A 13 -11.22 17.14 2.71
N GLU A 14 -11.06 16.73 3.95
CA GLU A 14 -9.82 16.94 4.72
C GLU A 14 -8.64 16.27 4.04
N GLN A 15 -8.81 15.05 3.54
CA GLN A 15 -7.77 14.33 2.82
C GLN A 15 -7.37 15.01 1.52
N LYS A 16 -8.35 15.49 0.74
CA LYS A 16 -8.09 16.28 -0.47
C LYS A 16 -7.38 17.59 -0.17
N GLN A 17 -7.65 18.19 0.98
CA GLN A 17 -6.95 19.39 1.42
C GLN A 17 -5.48 19.08 1.76
N ARG A 18 -5.20 18.02 2.55
CA ARG A 18 -3.83 17.56 2.86
C ARG A 18 -3.04 17.23 1.59
N LEU A 19 -3.66 16.53 0.65
CA LEU A 19 -3.07 16.22 -0.66
C LEU A 19 -2.71 17.49 -1.43
N ARG A 20 -3.60 18.49 -1.49
CA ARG A 20 -3.33 19.77 -2.18
C ARG A 20 -2.18 20.51 -1.52
N GLN A 21 -2.14 20.58 -0.19
CA GLN A 21 -1.06 21.24 0.54
C GLN A 21 0.30 20.56 0.28
N PHE A 22 0.35 19.23 0.35
CA PHE A 22 1.58 18.49 0.14
C PHE A 22 2.07 18.52 -1.31
N CYS A 23 1.16 18.31 -2.27
CA CYS A 23 1.51 18.25 -3.70
C CYS A 23 1.63 19.63 -4.35
N GLY A 24 1.05 20.68 -3.75
CA GLY A 24 1.05 22.03 -4.31
C GLY A 24 2.43 22.67 -4.47
N THR A 25 3.39 22.22 -3.68
CA THR A 25 4.81 22.66 -3.76
C THR A 25 5.64 21.84 -4.75
N LYS A 26 5.11 20.74 -5.27
CA LYS A 26 5.82 19.84 -6.19
C LYS A 26 5.50 20.18 -7.64
N LYS A 27 6.53 20.18 -8.51
CA LYS A 27 6.31 20.22 -9.96
C LYS A 27 5.60 18.95 -10.39
N LYS A 28 4.44 19.07 -11.00
CA LYS A 28 3.72 17.93 -11.60
C LYS A 28 4.59 17.28 -12.65
N LYS A 29 4.72 15.96 -12.57
CA LYS A 29 5.42 15.12 -13.54
C LYS A 29 4.41 14.25 -14.27
N LYS A 30 4.79 13.76 -15.44
CA LYS A 30 4.04 12.66 -16.07
C LYS A 30 4.27 11.41 -15.23
N PRO A 31 3.21 10.63 -14.88
CA PRO A 31 3.39 9.36 -14.21
C PRO A 31 4.34 8.45 -15.02
N ASN A 32 5.26 7.81 -14.33
CA ASN A 32 6.21 6.90 -14.98
C ASN A 32 5.55 5.53 -15.28
N ASN A 33 6.23 4.70 -16.07
CA ASN A 33 5.72 3.38 -16.48
C ASN A 33 5.50 2.43 -15.28
N GLU A 34 6.25 2.58 -14.22
CA GLU A 34 6.09 1.79 -13.01
C GLU A 34 4.77 2.13 -12.32
N THR A 35 4.54 3.40 -12.02
CA THR A 35 3.26 3.90 -11.49
C THR A 35 2.08 3.48 -12.36
N LEU A 36 2.18 3.67 -13.69
CA LEU A 36 1.13 3.24 -14.63
C LEU A 36 0.91 1.71 -14.62
N GLY A 37 1.92 0.96 -14.20
CA GLY A 37 1.87 -0.48 -13.98
C GLY A 37 1.06 -0.91 -12.76
N HIS A 38 0.83 -0.03 -11.80
CA HIS A 38 0.00 -0.29 -10.62
C HIS A 38 -1.46 0.14 -10.77
N LEU A 39 -1.80 0.82 -11.88
CA LEU A 39 -3.14 1.32 -12.16
C LEU A 39 -3.94 0.31 -12.99
N TYR A 40 -4.86 -0.38 -12.36
CA TYR A 40 -5.74 -1.37 -12.98
C TYR A 40 -6.99 -0.72 -13.56
N VAL A 41 -7.27 -1.01 -14.84
CA VAL A 41 -8.34 -0.36 -15.60
C VAL A 41 -9.58 -1.24 -15.69
N PHE A 42 -10.74 -0.68 -15.40
CA PHE A 42 -12.08 -1.25 -15.58
C PHE A 42 -12.80 -0.43 -16.64
N GLU A 43 -12.44 -0.67 -17.90
CA GLU A 43 -12.80 0.19 -19.03
C GLU A 43 -14.32 0.35 -19.18
N LYS A 44 -15.10 -0.73 -19.08
CA LYS A 44 -16.56 -0.70 -19.17
C LYS A 44 -17.20 0.23 -18.12
N HIS A 45 -16.60 0.32 -16.94
CA HIS A 45 -17.11 1.14 -15.85
C HIS A 45 -16.43 2.50 -15.75
N LYS A 46 -15.46 2.78 -16.61
CA LYS A 46 -14.62 3.99 -16.56
C LYS A 46 -13.98 4.20 -15.19
N VAL A 47 -13.41 3.14 -14.63
CA VAL A 47 -12.78 3.13 -13.32
C VAL A 47 -11.32 2.71 -13.41
N ILE A 48 -10.47 3.34 -12.62
CA ILE A 48 -9.08 2.98 -12.39
C ILE A 48 -8.85 2.76 -10.90
N PHE A 49 -8.28 1.62 -10.55
CA PHE A 49 -7.87 1.29 -9.19
C PHE A 49 -6.35 1.22 -9.11
N CYS A 50 -5.73 2.05 -8.25
CA CYS A 50 -4.33 1.84 -7.90
C CYS A 50 -4.21 0.71 -6.90
N LEU A 51 -3.60 -0.39 -7.33
CA LEU A 51 -3.36 -1.53 -6.47
C LEU A 51 -2.14 -1.28 -5.59
N VAL A 52 -2.39 -1.12 -4.29
CA VAL A 52 -1.36 -1.11 -3.26
C VAL A 52 -1.39 -2.44 -2.52
N PRO A 53 -0.26 -3.14 -2.35
CA PRO A 53 -0.20 -4.34 -1.51
C PRO A 53 -0.48 -4.02 -0.05
N LYS A 54 -1.01 -5.01 0.67
CA LYS A 54 -1.27 -4.98 2.13
C LYS A 54 -2.41 -4.07 2.58
N VAL A 55 -3.19 -3.52 1.61
CA VAL A 55 -4.37 -2.67 1.84
C VAL A 55 -5.63 -3.26 1.21
N ALA A 56 -5.95 -4.50 1.54
CA ALA A 56 -7.10 -5.25 1.02
C ALA A 56 -7.05 -5.62 -0.48
N SER A 57 -5.87 -5.69 -1.08
CA SER A 57 -5.72 -6.10 -2.48
C SER A 57 -6.32 -7.49 -2.76
N ARG A 58 -6.28 -8.40 -1.77
CA ARG A 58 -6.88 -9.74 -1.87
C ARG A 58 -8.41 -9.74 -1.98
N GLN A 59 -9.07 -8.69 -1.53
CA GLN A 59 -10.51 -8.49 -1.64
C GLN A 59 -10.87 -7.78 -2.95
N TRP A 60 -10.13 -6.72 -3.28
CA TRP A 60 -10.38 -5.93 -4.47
C TRP A 60 -10.09 -6.67 -5.77
N ILE A 61 -8.98 -7.43 -5.87
CA ILE A 61 -8.61 -8.15 -7.09
C ILE A 61 -9.69 -9.18 -7.50
N PRO A 62 -10.16 -10.09 -6.63
CA PRO A 62 -11.22 -11.03 -7.01
C PRO A 62 -12.55 -10.34 -7.30
N LEU A 63 -12.91 -9.31 -6.54
CA LEU A 63 -14.14 -8.55 -6.75
C LEU A 63 -14.17 -7.94 -8.14
N LEU A 64 -13.12 -7.24 -8.50
CA LEU A 64 -12.98 -6.59 -9.79
C LEU A 64 -12.62 -7.59 -10.90
N GLY A 65 -11.98 -8.72 -10.57
CA GLY A 65 -11.59 -9.79 -11.49
C GLY A 65 -12.75 -10.71 -11.91
N LYS A 66 -13.72 -10.98 -11.03
CA LYS A 66 -14.94 -11.76 -11.37
C LYS A 66 -15.69 -11.18 -12.57
N TYR A 67 -15.63 -9.88 -12.73
CA TYR A 67 -16.22 -9.19 -13.86
C TYR A 67 -15.48 -9.42 -15.18
N ARG A 68 -14.21 -9.85 -15.14
CA ARG A 68 -13.30 -9.96 -16.29
C ARG A 68 -13.14 -11.37 -16.83
N SER A 69 -13.31 -12.39 -16.00
CA SER A 69 -13.23 -13.78 -16.44
C SER A 69 -14.27 -14.10 -17.52
N SER A 70 -15.39 -13.36 -17.55
CA SER A 70 -16.39 -13.41 -18.62
C SER A 70 -15.93 -12.79 -19.95
N GLN A 71 -14.78 -12.08 -19.98
CA GLN A 71 -14.26 -11.41 -21.17
C GLN A 71 -12.85 -11.88 -21.58
N GLY A 72 -12.33 -12.98 -21.02
CA GLY A 72 -11.06 -13.59 -21.43
C GLY A 72 -9.78 -12.87 -20.98
N TYR A 73 -9.85 -11.91 -20.06
CA TYR A 73 -8.67 -11.20 -19.53
C TYR A 73 -8.10 -11.87 -18.28
N SER A 74 -6.79 -11.64 -18.04
CA SER A 74 -6.13 -12.01 -16.78
C SER A 74 -6.95 -11.54 -15.56
N PRO A 75 -7.03 -12.31 -14.46
CA PRO A 75 -7.73 -11.89 -13.24
C PRO A 75 -7.26 -10.54 -12.69
N TYR A 76 -6.05 -10.13 -13.06
CA TYR A 76 -5.48 -8.82 -12.69
C TYR A 76 -5.83 -7.69 -13.67
N GLY A 77 -6.45 -7.99 -14.82
CA GLY A 77 -6.87 -7.05 -15.87
C GLY A 77 -5.78 -6.17 -16.49
N PRO A 78 -6.12 -5.38 -17.53
CA PRO A 78 -5.18 -4.45 -18.13
C PRO A 78 -4.81 -3.32 -17.15
N ARG A 79 -3.56 -2.92 -17.24
CA ARG A 79 -3.00 -1.77 -16.51
C ARG A 79 -2.88 -0.59 -17.48
N VAL A 80 -2.92 0.62 -16.93
CA VAL A 80 -2.84 1.84 -17.76
C VAL A 80 -1.65 1.82 -18.71
N LYS A 81 -0.48 1.30 -18.29
CA LYS A 81 0.72 1.19 -19.13
C LYS A 81 0.58 0.32 -20.37
N GLN A 82 -0.46 -0.52 -20.45
CA GLN A 82 -0.68 -1.44 -21.59
C GLN A 82 -1.56 -0.82 -22.69
N PHE A 83 -2.05 0.40 -22.47
CA PHE A 83 -2.83 1.13 -23.47
C PHE A 83 -1.95 2.13 -24.25
N PRO A 84 -2.33 2.46 -25.51
CA PRO A 84 -1.70 3.55 -26.24
C PRO A 84 -1.70 4.86 -25.43
N ALA A 85 -0.66 5.67 -25.57
CA ALA A 85 -0.43 6.86 -24.74
C ALA A 85 -1.63 7.82 -24.70
N GLU A 86 -2.24 8.09 -25.85
CA GLU A 86 -3.42 8.96 -25.93
C GLU A 86 -4.62 8.39 -25.17
N LYS A 87 -4.88 7.08 -25.32
CA LYS A 87 -5.95 6.39 -24.59
C LYS A 87 -5.69 6.38 -23.10
N ALA A 88 -4.46 6.09 -22.69
CA ALA A 88 -4.04 6.13 -21.29
C ALA A 88 -4.23 7.53 -20.68
N GLN A 89 -3.83 8.57 -21.39
CA GLN A 89 -4.01 9.96 -20.95
C GLN A 89 -5.51 10.32 -20.80
N LYS A 90 -6.33 9.95 -21.78
CA LYS A 90 -7.78 10.16 -21.72
C LYS A 90 -8.40 9.44 -20.53
N MET A 91 -7.99 8.19 -20.27
CA MET A 91 -8.46 7.43 -19.10
C MET A 91 -8.06 8.11 -17.78
N LEU A 92 -6.81 8.56 -17.65
CA LEU A 92 -6.34 9.28 -16.47
C LEU A 92 -7.08 10.60 -16.23
N GLN A 93 -7.58 11.25 -17.27
CA GLN A 93 -8.37 12.49 -17.16
C GLN A 93 -9.83 12.23 -16.79
N THR A 94 -10.45 11.18 -17.36
CA THR A 94 -11.91 11.02 -17.36
C THR A 94 -12.45 9.92 -16.46
N PHE A 95 -11.64 8.88 -16.14
CA PHE A 95 -12.10 7.75 -15.34
C PHE A 95 -12.13 8.09 -13.86
N TYR A 96 -13.06 7.46 -13.13
CA TYR A 96 -13.07 7.50 -11.67
C TYR A 96 -11.86 6.75 -11.11
N LYS A 97 -11.03 7.41 -10.32
CA LYS A 97 -9.77 6.88 -9.79
C LYS A 97 -9.83 6.77 -8.29
N PHE A 98 -9.50 5.60 -7.76
CA PHE A 98 -9.41 5.39 -6.32
C PHE A 98 -8.22 4.52 -5.92
N MET A 99 -7.83 4.66 -4.68
CA MET A 99 -6.83 3.83 -4.00
C MET A 99 -7.21 3.63 -2.55
N PHE A 100 -6.56 2.68 -1.90
CA PHE A 100 -6.67 2.49 -0.45
C PHE A 100 -5.31 2.63 0.21
N VAL A 101 -5.33 3.13 1.44
CA VAL A 101 -4.15 3.27 2.30
C VAL A 101 -4.36 2.54 3.61
N ARG A 102 -3.28 2.33 4.34
CA ARG A 102 -3.27 1.70 5.66
C ARG A 102 -2.23 2.40 6.52
N GLU A 103 -2.40 2.35 7.84
CA GLU A 103 -1.44 2.86 8.80
C GLU A 103 -0.03 2.29 8.49
N PRO A 104 1.00 3.15 8.37
CA PRO A 104 2.30 2.75 7.81
C PRO A 104 2.99 1.62 8.54
N PHE A 105 3.00 1.61 9.87
CA PHE A 105 3.64 0.55 10.66
C PHE A 105 2.91 -0.79 10.52
N GLN A 106 1.58 -0.76 10.50
CA GLN A 106 0.79 -1.97 10.27
C GLN A 106 0.96 -2.50 8.84
N ARG A 107 1.07 -1.60 7.84
CA ARG A 107 1.33 -2.01 6.46
C ARG A 107 2.68 -2.69 6.34
N LEU A 108 3.73 -2.11 6.94
CA LEU A 108 5.09 -2.65 6.93
C LEU A 108 5.18 -4.01 7.61
N LEU A 109 4.62 -4.15 8.83
CA LEU A 109 4.54 -5.44 9.52
C LEU A 109 3.76 -6.48 8.70
N SER A 110 2.66 -6.08 8.05
CA SER A 110 1.90 -6.97 7.17
C SER A 110 2.71 -7.43 5.95
N ALA A 111 3.60 -6.59 5.43
CA ALA A 111 4.51 -6.96 4.34
C ALA A 111 5.56 -7.97 4.82
N TYR A 112 6.22 -7.69 5.94
CA TYR A 112 7.17 -8.61 6.57
C TYR A 112 6.57 -9.99 6.80
N LYS A 113 5.40 -10.06 7.44
CA LYS A 113 4.74 -11.35 7.73
C LYS A 113 4.38 -12.13 6.46
N ASP A 114 3.89 -11.46 5.42
CA ASP A 114 3.50 -12.11 4.16
C ASP A 114 4.72 -12.62 3.36
N LYS A 115 5.88 -11.98 3.49
CA LYS A 115 7.06 -12.27 2.68
C LYS A 115 8.09 -13.16 3.38
N TYR A 116 8.25 -13.02 4.69
CA TYR A 116 9.32 -13.68 5.42
C TYR A 116 8.83 -14.67 6.49
N VAL A 117 7.64 -14.46 7.07
CA VAL A 117 7.07 -15.41 8.04
C VAL A 117 6.22 -16.47 7.33
N HIS A 118 5.47 -16.09 6.31
CA HIS A 118 4.58 -16.98 5.56
C HIS A 118 4.81 -16.86 4.04
N PRO A 119 6.02 -17.20 3.54
CA PRO A 119 6.31 -17.13 2.11
C PRO A 119 5.43 -18.13 1.34
N ARG A 120 4.87 -17.68 0.21
CA ARG A 120 3.89 -18.47 -0.54
C ARG A 120 4.49 -19.50 -1.46
N LEU A 121 5.65 -19.20 -2.03
CA LEU A 121 6.32 -20.02 -3.04
C LEU A 121 7.48 -20.83 -2.45
N GLY A 122 7.59 -20.88 -1.11
CA GLY A 122 8.68 -21.59 -0.43
C GLY A 122 10.06 -21.15 -0.94
N ASP A 123 10.91 -22.11 -1.22
CA ASP A 123 12.32 -21.89 -1.63
C ASP A 123 12.47 -21.15 -2.96
N LYS A 124 11.42 -21.04 -3.76
CA LYS A 124 11.41 -20.33 -5.04
C LYS A 124 10.86 -18.89 -4.94
N ASP A 125 10.47 -18.46 -3.73
CA ASP A 125 9.93 -17.12 -3.55
C ASP A 125 11.05 -16.07 -3.77
N PRO A 126 10.91 -15.12 -4.70
CA PRO A 126 11.89 -14.06 -4.90
C PRO A 126 12.16 -13.24 -3.64
N PHE A 127 11.17 -13.10 -2.75
CA PHE A 127 11.36 -12.41 -1.46
C PHE A 127 12.33 -13.15 -0.55
N ILE A 128 12.44 -14.47 -0.67
CA ILE A 128 13.41 -15.29 0.04
C ILE A 128 14.75 -15.30 -0.71
N THR A 129 14.72 -15.68 -1.99
CA THR A 129 15.96 -15.95 -2.76
C THR A 129 16.74 -14.70 -3.15
N VAL A 130 16.08 -13.55 -3.28
CA VAL A 130 16.71 -12.27 -3.63
C VAL A 130 16.82 -11.38 -2.40
N PHE A 131 15.69 -10.88 -1.91
CA PHE A 131 15.68 -9.94 -0.78
C PHE A 131 16.12 -10.59 0.53
N GLY A 132 15.68 -11.82 0.84
CA GLY A 132 16.06 -12.50 2.07
C GLY A 132 17.57 -12.71 2.17
N ARG A 133 18.21 -13.19 1.07
CA ARG A 133 19.68 -13.32 1.02
C ARG A 133 20.39 -11.98 1.16
N LYS A 134 19.88 -10.92 0.53
CA LYS A 134 20.42 -9.57 0.62
C LYS A 134 20.35 -9.05 2.07
N ILE A 135 19.19 -9.18 2.70
CA ILE A 135 18.97 -8.73 4.08
C ILE A 135 19.87 -9.48 5.06
N ILE A 136 19.90 -10.82 4.96
CA ILE A 136 20.75 -11.64 5.85
C ILE A 136 22.22 -11.32 5.68
N ARG A 137 22.70 -11.14 4.44
CA ARG A 137 24.10 -10.80 4.17
C ARG A 137 24.51 -9.47 4.76
N ASN A 138 23.66 -8.45 4.64
CA ASN A 138 24.01 -7.08 4.97
C ASN A 138 23.71 -6.71 6.42
N PHE A 139 22.71 -7.35 7.05
CA PHE A 139 22.15 -6.90 8.34
C PHE A 139 22.18 -7.99 9.44
N ARG A 140 22.56 -9.23 9.15
CA ARG A 140 22.70 -10.27 10.18
C ARG A 140 24.14 -10.33 10.68
N GLN A 141 24.32 -10.22 11.99
CA GLN A 141 25.60 -10.51 12.62
C GLN A 141 25.90 -12.02 12.55
N ASN A 142 27.07 -12.38 12.06
CA ASN A 142 27.54 -13.77 11.95
C ASN A 142 26.52 -14.73 11.30
N PRO A 143 26.09 -14.48 10.05
CA PRO A 143 25.13 -15.32 9.38
C PRO A 143 25.73 -16.70 9.06
N SER A 144 24.95 -17.78 9.29
CA SER A 144 25.38 -19.12 8.87
C SER A 144 25.42 -19.23 7.35
N GLN A 145 26.26 -20.15 6.83
CA GLN A 145 26.34 -20.43 5.39
C GLN A 145 24.99 -20.89 4.81
N GLU A 146 24.22 -21.64 5.59
CA GLU A 146 22.87 -22.06 5.21
C GLU A 146 21.92 -20.86 5.06
N ALA A 147 21.91 -19.93 6.01
CA ALA A 147 21.08 -18.73 5.94
C ALA A 147 21.46 -17.84 4.74
N LEU A 148 22.76 -17.68 4.48
CA LEU A 148 23.25 -16.93 3.30
C LEU A 148 22.83 -17.60 1.98
N LYS A 149 22.85 -18.93 1.93
CA LYS A 149 22.47 -19.68 0.73
C LYS A 149 20.96 -19.72 0.52
N SER A 150 20.18 -19.96 1.59
CA SER A 150 18.73 -20.08 1.48
C SER A 150 18.00 -18.75 1.41
N GLY A 151 18.39 -17.76 2.20
CA GLY A 151 17.67 -16.49 2.39
C GLY A 151 16.51 -16.59 3.38
N TYR A 152 16.33 -17.76 4.03
CA TYR A 152 15.26 -17.98 5.01
C TYR A 152 15.58 -17.39 6.38
N GLY A 153 14.50 -17.15 7.14
CA GLY A 153 14.59 -16.76 8.53
C GLY A 153 15.02 -15.32 8.75
N VAL A 154 14.70 -14.42 7.80
CA VAL A 154 14.87 -12.97 8.00
C VAL A 154 14.12 -12.56 9.26
N LYS A 155 14.81 -11.95 10.22
CA LYS A 155 14.22 -11.43 11.46
C LYS A 155 13.63 -10.05 11.23
N PHE A 156 12.63 -9.68 12.03
CA PHE A 156 11.98 -8.37 11.90
C PHE A 156 12.97 -7.19 12.06
N PRO A 157 13.89 -7.20 13.05
CA PRO A 157 14.91 -6.14 13.14
C PRO A 157 15.78 -6.02 11.86
N GLU A 158 16.22 -7.13 11.27
CA GLU A 158 17.03 -7.14 10.05
C GLU A 158 16.25 -6.51 8.86
N PHE A 159 14.96 -6.85 8.76
CA PHE A 159 14.09 -6.27 7.74
C PHE A 159 13.89 -4.76 7.95
N ILE A 160 13.70 -4.30 9.19
CA ILE A 160 13.56 -2.86 9.49
C ILE A 160 14.85 -2.10 9.21
N GLU A 161 15.99 -2.65 9.58
CA GLU A 161 17.29 -2.05 9.30
C GLU A 161 17.53 -1.90 7.80
N TYR A 162 17.19 -2.92 7.01
CA TYR A 162 17.20 -2.86 5.56
C TYR A 162 16.29 -1.74 5.02
N ILE A 163 15.04 -1.63 5.51
CA ILE A 163 14.11 -0.58 5.08
C ILE A 163 14.66 0.82 5.36
N ILE A 164 15.27 1.04 6.51
CA ILE A 164 15.80 2.35 6.92
C ILE A 164 17.00 2.76 6.06
N ASN A 165 17.88 1.82 5.74
CA ASN A 165 19.16 2.14 5.11
C ASN A 165 19.10 2.13 3.58
N GLU A 166 18.40 1.19 2.95
CA GLU A 166 18.45 1.04 1.50
C GLU A 166 17.13 0.58 0.84
N GLY A 167 16.29 -0.17 1.57
CA GLY A 167 15.22 -0.97 0.96
C GLY A 167 13.89 -0.26 0.72
N ALA A 168 13.71 0.96 1.24
CA ALA A 168 12.38 1.59 1.31
C ALA A 168 11.66 1.75 -0.05
N GLN A 169 12.38 1.79 -1.15
CA GLN A 169 11.83 1.96 -2.50
C GLN A 169 12.02 0.73 -3.40
N GLU A 170 12.67 -0.32 -2.92
CA GLU A 170 13.03 -1.47 -3.74
C GLU A 170 11.86 -2.37 -4.11
N ASP A 171 10.76 -2.33 -3.33
CA ASP A 171 9.57 -3.14 -3.65
C ASP A 171 8.27 -2.44 -3.22
N TRP A 172 7.26 -2.56 -4.06
CA TRP A 172 5.94 -1.93 -3.87
C TRP A 172 5.13 -2.43 -2.67
N HIS A 173 5.51 -3.56 -2.05
CA HIS A 173 4.85 -4.05 -0.84
C HIS A 173 5.11 -3.14 0.37
N TRP A 174 6.23 -2.41 0.36
CA TRP A 174 6.59 -1.49 1.43
C TRP A 174 6.99 -0.08 0.95
N ALA A 175 7.14 0.15 -0.36
CA ALA A 175 7.41 1.48 -0.89
C ALA A 175 6.33 2.51 -0.50
N ASN A 176 6.68 3.79 -0.51
CA ASN A 176 5.75 4.88 -0.25
C ASN A 176 4.60 4.89 -1.26
N TYR A 177 3.44 5.35 -0.84
CA TYR A 177 2.26 5.45 -1.72
C TYR A 177 2.48 6.39 -2.91
N GLU A 178 3.35 7.40 -2.77
CA GLU A 178 3.69 8.29 -3.88
C GLU A 178 4.42 7.54 -4.98
N ASP A 179 5.38 6.68 -4.63
CA ASP A 179 6.15 5.88 -5.58
C ASP A 179 5.25 4.85 -6.29
N VAL A 180 4.32 4.24 -5.55
CA VAL A 180 3.42 3.21 -6.11
C VAL A 180 2.28 3.83 -6.92
N CYS A 181 1.60 4.86 -6.41
CA CYS A 181 0.35 5.38 -6.97
C CYS A 181 0.47 6.78 -7.56
N GLY A 182 1.61 7.47 -7.43
CA GLY A 182 1.82 8.78 -8.02
C GLY A 182 0.74 9.81 -7.66
N PHE A 183 0.31 9.86 -6.41
CA PHE A 183 -0.87 10.63 -6.00
C PHE A 183 -0.70 12.16 -6.14
N CYS A 184 0.51 12.67 -6.34
CA CYS A 184 0.74 14.06 -6.70
C CYS A 184 0.57 14.33 -8.20
N ASP A 185 0.84 13.33 -9.03
CA ASP A 185 0.75 13.43 -10.49
C ASP A 185 -0.61 12.97 -11.02
N ILE A 186 -1.26 12.07 -10.29
CA ILE A 186 -2.56 11.48 -10.63
C ILE A 186 -3.63 12.00 -9.67
N LYS A 187 -4.67 12.65 -10.21
CA LYS A 187 -5.79 13.13 -9.41
C LYS A 187 -6.74 12.00 -9.08
N TYR A 188 -6.66 11.48 -7.86
CA TYR A 188 -7.62 10.50 -7.33
C TYR A 188 -8.93 11.15 -6.94
N ASN A 189 -10.03 10.46 -7.23
CA ASN A 189 -11.38 10.86 -6.83
C ASN A 189 -11.65 10.50 -5.38
N TYR A 190 -11.07 9.36 -4.93
CA TYR A 190 -11.19 8.90 -3.55
C TYR A 190 -9.96 8.13 -3.08
N VAL A 191 -9.63 8.30 -1.79
CA VAL A 191 -8.62 7.51 -1.09
C VAL A 191 -9.26 6.93 0.17
N GLY A 192 -9.51 5.63 0.17
CA GLY A 192 -10.08 4.92 1.30
C GLY A 192 -9.02 4.42 2.28
N HIS A 193 -9.43 4.15 3.51
CA HIS A 193 -8.58 3.62 4.57
C HIS A 193 -8.88 2.16 4.86
N TYR A 194 -7.84 1.39 5.14
CA TYR A 194 -7.97 -0.02 5.51
C TYR A 194 -8.74 -0.20 6.83
N GLU A 195 -8.60 0.76 7.71
CA GLU A 195 -9.20 0.79 9.04
C GLU A 195 -10.73 0.95 8.98
N THR A 196 -11.25 1.59 7.94
CA THR A 196 -12.67 1.79 7.65
C THR A 196 -13.09 1.14 6.32
N LEU A 197 -12.41 0.03 5.97
CA LEU A 197 -12.53 -0.60 4.66
C LEU A 197 -13.97 -0.97 4.24
N PRO A 198 -14.86 -1.52 5.10
CA PRO A 198 -16.21 -1.85 4.68
C PRO A 198 -17.03 -0.63 4.23
N GLU A 199 -16.94 0.45 4.99
CA GLU A 199 -17.63 1.71 4.76
C GLU A 199 -17.06 2.40 3.51
N ASP A 200 -15.74 2.55 3.45
CA ASP A 200 -15.04 3.18 2.33
C ASP A 200 -15.22 2.39 1.03
N ALA A 201 -15.25 1.06 1.09
CA ALA A 201 -15.51 0.23 -0.07
C ALA A 201 -16.94 0.40 -0.61
N LYS A 202 -17.93 0.44 0.28
CA LYS A 202 -19.32 0.72 -0.10
C LYS A 202 -19.41 2.07 -0.81
N TYR A 203 -18.82 3.11 -0.21
CA TYR A 203 -18.78 4.44 -0.78
C TYR A 203 -18.16 4.48 -2.18
N VAL A 204 -17.00 3.81 -2.37
CA VAL A 204 -16.34 3.73 -3.68
C VAL A 204 -17.22 3.03 -4.71
N LEU A 205 -17.84 1.90 -4.35
CA LEU A 205 -18.70 1.14 -5.26
C LEU A 205 -19.91 1.96 -5.72
N GLU A 206 -20.53 2.72 -4.83
CA GLU A 206 -21.63 3.64 -5.15
C GLU A 206 -21.16 4.78 -6.09
N ARG A 207 -20.06 5.43 -5.76
CA ARG A 207 -19.53 6.56 -6.55
C ARG A 207 -18.96 6.16 -7.90
N ALA A 208 -18.41 4.97 -8.00
CA ALA A 208 -17.91 4.42 -9.25
C ALA A 208 -19.00 3.79 -10.13
N ASN A 209 -20.28 3.84 -9.70
CA ASN A 209 -21.43 3.18 -10.35
C ASN A 209 -21.20 1.66 -10.49
N LEU A 210 -20.70 1.04 -9.43
CA LEU A 210 -20.41 -0.39 -9.31
C LEU A 210 -21.33 -1.07 -8.29
N THR A 211 -22.57 -0.59 -8.15
CA THR A 211 -23.54 -1.02 -7.13
C THR A 211 -23.96 -2.48 -7.23
N GLN A 212 -23.75 -3.11 -8.41
CA GLN A 212 -23.94 -4.54 -8.63
C GLN A 212 -22.90 -5.42 -7.91
N PHE A 213 -21.79 -4.82 -7.44
CA PHE A 213 -20.78 -5.54 -6.67
C PHE A 213 -21.01 -5.33 -5.17
N LYS A 214 -20.89 -6.42 -4.43
CA LYS A 214 -20.86 -6.39 -2.97
C LYS A 214 -19.45 -6.67 -2.49
N PHE A 215 -18.89 -5.73 -1.71
CA PHE A 215 -17.59 -5.97 -1.10
C PHE A 215 -17.66 -7.18 -0.16
N PRO A 216 -16.71 -8.12 -0.25
CA PRO A 216 -16.75 -9.32 0.57
C PRO A 216 -16.63 -9.00 2.06
N SER A 217 -17.15 -9.88 2.90
CA SER A 217 -16.99 -9.75 4.35
C SER A 217 -15.50 -9.65 4.70
N PHE A 218 -15.18 -8.68 5.53
CA PHE A 218 -13.82 -8.36 5.89
C PHE A 218 -13.53 -8.77 7.34
N ARG A 219 -12.47 -9.55 7.53
CA ARG A 219 -11.90 -9.79 8.87
C ARG A 219 -10.61 -8.98 8.95
N PRO A 220 -10.49 -8.04 9.90
CA PRO A 220 -9.25 -7.33 10.14
C PRO A 220 -8.08 -8.30 10.35
N SER A 221 -6.90 -7.95 9.87
CA SER A 221 -5.72 -8.76 10.12
C SER A 221 -5.28 -8.62 11.59
N ARG A 222 -4.67 -9.67 12.15
CA ARG A 222 -4.06 -9.64 13.49
C ARG A 222 -2.83 -8.73 13.60
N THR A 223 -2.45 -8.07 12.52
CA THR A 223 -1.26 -7.19 12.50
C THR A 223 -1.32 -6.10 13.57
N LYS A 224 -2.52 -5.58 13.86
CA LYS A 224 -2.72 -4.58 14.91
C LYS A 224 -2.37 -5.14 16.30
N ASP A 225 -2.81 -6.36 16.59
CA ASP A 225 -2.61 -7.02 17.90
C ASP A 225 -1.14 -7.40 18.12
N GLU A 226 -0.41 -7.70 17.06
CA GLU A 226 0.98 -8.14 17.11
C GLU A 226 1.99 -6.98 16.95
N LEU A 227 1.51 -5.77 16.68
CA LEU A 227 2.35 -4.63 16.34
C LEU A 227 3.37 -4.32 17.43
N LEU A 228 2.93 -4.17 18.67
CA LEU A 228 3.80 -3.88 19.80
C LEU A 228 4.85 -4.98 20.02
N HIS A 229 4.47 -6.25 19.88
CA HIS A 229 5.39 -7.37 19.99
C HIS A 229 6.56 -7.28 18.98
N TYR A 230 6.26 -6.98 17.73
CA TYR A 230 7.31 -6.87 16.71
C TYR A 230 8.16 -5.61 16.88
N TYR A 231 7.53 -4.45 17.09
CA TYR A 231 8.24 -3.17 17.19
C TYR A 231 8.99 -2.98 18.51
N SER A 232 8.68 -3.74 19.57
CA SER A 232 9.50 -3.76 20.79
C SER A 232 10.86 -4.46 20.61
N GLN A 233 11.06 -5.19 19.50
CA GLN A 233 12.33 -5.86 19.19
C GLN A 233 13.36 -4.93 18.53
N ILE A 234 13.01 -3.70 18.21
CA ILE A 234 13.90 -2.74 17.54
C ILE A 234 14.19 -1.52 18.42
N PRO A 235 15.34 -0.85 18.22
CA PRO A 235 15.64 0.39 18.93
C PRO A 235 14.58 1.49 18.67
N LYS A 236 14.28 2.30 19.67
CA LYS A 236 13.34 3.43 19.55
C LYS A 236 13.71 4.39 18.43
N ASP A 237 14.99 4.62 18.20
CA ASP A 237 15.47 5.50 17.13
C ASP A 237 15.18 4.95 15.73
N TRP A 238 15.06 3.63 15.59
CA TRP A 238 14.63 3.03 14.32
C TRP A 238 13.14 3.30 14.04
N ILE A 239 12.29 3.34 15.08
CA ILE A 239 10.89 3.77 14.93
C ILE A 239 10.83 5.22 14.43
N LYS A 240 11.66 6.11 15.00
CA LYS A 240 11.75 7.51 14.54
C LYS A 240 12.26 7.60 13.09
N SER A 241 13.23 6.78 12.73
CA SER A 241 13.78 6.72 11.37
C SER A 241 12.72 6.24 10.37
N LEU A 242 11.94 5.20 10.70
CA LEU A 242 10.78 4.78 9.89
C LEU A 242 9.74 5.90 9.76
N GLY A 243 9.52 6.69 10.82
CA GLY A 243 8.66 7.87 10.75
C GLY A 243 9.12 8.90 9.72
N LYS A 244 10.45 9.05 9.53
CA LYS A 244 11.02 9.90 8.47
C LYS A 244 10.83 9.26 7.09
N VAL A 245 11.11 7.96 6.95
CA VAL A 245 10.93 7.21 5.69
C VAL A 245 9.49 7.30 5.19
N TYR A 246 8.50 7.15 6.07
CA TYR A 246 7.08 7.18 5.74
C TYR A 246 6.38 8.50 6.08
N GLN A 247 7.11 9.60 6.25
CA GLN A 247 6.58 10.90 6.70
C GLN A 247 5.43 11.40 5.83
N SER A 248 5.55 11.24 4.51
CA SER A 248 4.50 11.63 3.57
C SER A 248 3.21 10.84 3.82
N SER A 249 3.32 9.53 4.06
CA SER A 249 2.19 8.65 4.33
C SER A 249 1.45 9.03 5.61
N PHE A 250 2.18 9.34 6.70
CA PHE A 250 1.58 9.82 7.94
C PHE A 250 0.85 11.14 7.75
N LYS A 251 1.54 12.15 7.18
CA LYS A 251 0.98 13.51 7.05
C LYS A 251 -0.20 13.59 6.10
N ILE A 252 -0.10 12.96 4.92
CA ILE A 252 -1.10 13.12 3.87
C ILE A 252 -2.37 12.35 4.20
N PHE A 253 -2.21 11.12 4.70
CA PHE A 253 -3.38 10.28 4.96
C PHE A 253 -3.93 10.43 6.38
N GLY A 254 -3.39 11.39 7.17
CA GLY A 254 -3.91 11.76 8.48
C GLY A 254 -3.64 10.73 9.57
N TYR A 255 -2.64 9.89 9.38
CA TYR A 255 -2.20 8.98 10.44
C TYR A 255 -1.34 9.73 11.44
N PRO A 256 -1.61 9.61 12.76
CA PRO A 256 -0.74 10.18 13.78
C PRO A 256 0.60 9.45 13.81
N PHE A 257 1.68 10.17 14.13
CA PHE A 257 2.98 9.58 14.43
C PHE A 257 3.34 9.89 15.88
N PRO A 258 3.78 8.91 16.67
CA PRO A 258 4.04 7.51 16.34
C PRO A 258 2.80 6.60 16.37
N GLY A 259 1.62 7.16 16.59
CA GLY A 259 0.34 6.47 16.52
C GLY A 259 0.29 5.22 17.41
N PRO A 260 0.10 4.02 16.83
CA PRO A 260 -0.05 2.81 17.64
C PRO A 260 1.22 2.40 18.40
N LEU A 261 2.37 3.06 18.16
CA LEU A 261 3.66 2.80 18.83
C LEU A 261 4.02 3.84 19.90
N GLU A 262 3.09 4.73 20.27
CA GLU A 262 3.32 5.81 21.23
C GLU A 262 3.89 5.31 22.56
N ASN A 263 3.34 4.22 23.09
CA ASN A 263 3.80 3.62 24.35
C ASN A 263 5.24 3.12 24.28
N LEU A 264 5.74 2.72 23.10
CA LEU A 264 7.14 2.29 22.94
C LEU A 264 8.11 3.47 22.92
N LEU A 265 7.67 4.67 22.52
CA LEU A 265 8.51 5.86 22.48
C LEU A 265 8.44 6.66 23.78
N SER A 266 7.31 6.65 24.49
CA SER A 266 7.09 7.40 25.74
C SER A 266 7.66 6.73 26.98
N SER A 267 7.87 5.40 26.99
CA SER A 267 8.53 4.73 28.11
C SER A 267 9.98 5.18 28.22
N THR A 268 10.29 6.07 29.15
CA THR A 268 11.64 6.37 29.63
C THR A 268 12.25 5.09 30.20
N SER A 269 13.32 4.59 29.58
CA SER A 269 14.21 3.60 30.18
C SER A 269 15.03 4.22 31.28
#